data_ce6d87110f6d5f372246de9bfe744071
#
_entry.id   ce6d87110f6d5f372246de9bfe744071
#
_cell.length_a   1.000
_cell.length_b   1.000
_cell.length_c   1.000
_cell.angle_alpha   90.00
_cell.angle_beta   90.00
_cell.angle_gamma   90.00
#
_symmetry.space_group_name_H-M   'P 1'
#
loop_
_entity.id
_entity.type
_entity.pdbx_description
1 polymer ?
#
loop_
_entity_poly.entity_id
_entity_poly.type
_entity_poly.pdbx_seq_one_letter_code
_entity_poly.pdbx_strand_id
1 'polypeptide(L)'
;GTVTYDAAGDQDIVADVYYSLTAGGGSGTKTLGGNVTVANDFTIDTDVTIAMDTHLLTVTNVTDIDGTLAVADNTLTLDGTSDVDGTITISTGTVDANDTFDATNGTITFTDAGNLNLFSTVTDLGTLSDNFGTVIYDGIDQTVFSDIYYSLTAGGSSGIKTLGGDVTVANDLTIDTDVTIAMDTHLLTVTNVTDIDGTLAVAGDTLTV
;
A
#
# COMPACT_ATOMS: atom_id res chain seq x y z
N GLY A 1 19.32 1.08 19.17
CA GLY A 1 19.99 -0.05 18.55
C GLY A 1 19.01 -0.91 17.76
N THR A 2 19.51 -1.80 16.93
CA THR A 2 18.69 -2.72 16.12
C THR A 2 18.52 -4.05 16.85
N VAL A 3 17.32 -4.59 16.85
CA VAL A 3 17.05 -5.99 17.20
C VAL A 3 16.88 -6.78 15.92
N THR A 4 17.58 -7.90 15.80
CA THR A 4 17.53 -8.76 14.64
C THR A 4 16.99 -10.15 15.02
N TYR A 5 15.97 -10.59 14.31
CA TYR A 5 15.45 -11.95 14.35
C TYR A 5 16.06 -12.73 13.19
N ASP A 6 17.21 -13.38 13.45
CA ASP A 6 18.09 -13.95 12.42
C ASP A 6 18.21 -15.48 12.44
N ALA A 7 17.49 -16.19 13.29
CA ALA A 7 17.51 -17.65 13.24
C ALA A 7 16.86 -18.17 11.94
N ALA A 8 17.50 -19.14 11.33
CA ALA A 8 16.89 -19.85 10.22
C ALA A 8 15.60 -20.58 10.72
N GLY A 9 14.50 -20.43 9.97
CA GLY A 9 13.19 -20.98 10.31
C GLY A 9 12.30 -20.01 11.10
N ASP A 10 11.22 -20.53 11.62
CA ASP A 10 10.15 -19.72 12.21
C ASP A 10 10.54 -19.18 13.59
N GLN A 11 10.16 -17.93 13.86
CA GLN A 11 10.37 -17.27 15.14
C GLN A 11 9.18 -16.35 15.47
N ASP A 12 8.90 -16.21 16.76
CA ASP A 12 7.95 -15.20 17.23
C ASP A 12 8.67 -13.88 17.53
N ILE A 13 8.20 -12.79 16.94
CA ILE A 13 8.64 -11.43 17.25
C ILE A 13 7.89 -10.97 18.51
N VAL A 14 8.62 -10.70 19.56
CA VAL A 14 8.03 -10.26 20.85
C VAL A 14 7.34 -8.91 20.66
N ALA A 15 6.12 -8.78 21.21
CA ALA A 15 5.40 -7.51 21.25
C ALA A 15 6.18 -6.46 22.05
N ASP A 16 6.69 -5.43 21.41
CA ASP A 16 7.48 -4.36 22.04
C ASP A 16 7.55 -3.11 21.12
N VAL A 17 8.20 -2.09 21.64
CA VAL A 17 8.64 -0.91 20.90
C VAL A 17 10.12 -1.04 20.58
N TYR A 18 10.43 -1.27 19.31
CA TYR A 18 11.81 -1.37 18.82
C TYR A 18 12.31 0.00 18.34
N TYR A 19 13.58 0.29 18.53
CA TYR A 19 14.20 1.43 17.85
C TYR A 19 14.36 1.12 16.37
N SER A 20 15.03 0.01 16.02
CA SER A 20 15.04 -0.58 14.68
C SER A 20 14.85 -2.09 14.79
N LEU A 21 14.18 -2.69 13.82
CA LEU A 21 13.86 -4.11 13.77
C LEU A 21 14.25 -4.68 12.40
N THR A 22 15.00 -5.77 12.41
CA THR A 22 15.34 -6.53 11.19
C THR A 22 14.84 -7.96 11.33
N ALA A 23 14.09 -8.43 10.35
CA ALA A 23 13.79 -9.83 10.14
C ALA A 23 14.72 -10.40 9.07
N GLY A 24 15.68 -11.22 9.47
CA GLY A 24 16.75 -11.70 8.59
C GLY A 24 17.17 -13.14 8.89
N GLY A 25 18.38 -13.49 8.44
CA GLY A 25 19.05 -14.74 8.78
C GLY A 25 18.63 -15.96 7.96
N GLY A 26 18.04 -15.77 6.80
CA GLY A 26 17.60 -16.84 5.91
C GLY A 26 16.10 -17.11 5.96
N SER A 27 15.63 -18.15 5.30
CA SER A 27 14.20 -18.42 5.11
C SER A 27 13.46 -18.69 6.42
N GLY A 28 12.17 -18.42 6.44
CA GLY A 28 11.26 -18.72 7.52
C GLY A 28 10.27 -17.60 7.80
N THR A 29 9.26 -17.90 8.60
CA THR A 29 8.23 -16.94 8.99
C THR A 29 8.53 -16.35 10.36
N LYS A 30 8.56 -15.06 10.46
CA LYS A 30 8.62 -14.30 11.71
C LYS A 30 7.22 -13.79 12.03
N THR A 31 6.57 -14.41 13.01
CA THR A 31 5.19 -14.07 13.38
C THR A 31 5.17 -13.03 14.50
N LEU A 32 4.34 -12.01 14.39
CA LEU A 32 4.17 -11.06 15.48
C LEU A 32 3.45 -11.75 16.65
N GLY A 33 4.05 -11.74 17.82
CA GLY A 33 3.46 -12.26 19.07
C GLY A 33 2.55 -11.26 19.78
N GLY A 34 2.33 -10.09 19.20
CA GLY A 34 1.48 -8.99 19.66
C GLY A 34 1.77 -7.74 18.85
N ASN A 35 1.16 -6.61 19.22
CA ASN A 35 1.39 -5.36 18.51
C ASN A 35 2.85 -4.91 18.60
N VAL A 36 3.40 -4.47 17.48
CA VAL A 36 4.80 -4.03 17.36
C VAL A 36 4.85 -2.60 16.86
N THR A 37 5.74 -1.80 17.46
CA THR A 37 6.07 -0.46 16.95
C THR A 37 7.57 -0.40 16.68
N VAL A 38 7.95 0.12 15.51
CA VAL A 38 9.35 0.36 15.12
C VAL A 38 9.54 1.87 14.95
N ALA A 39 10.37 2.46 15.82
CA ALA A 39 10.54 3.91 15.87
C ALA A 39 11.49 4.47 14.79
N ASN A 40 12.31 3.62 14.17
CA ASN A 40 13.28 4.00 13.16
C ASN A 40 13.20 3.04 11.98
N ASP A 41 14.20 2.22 11.69
CA ASP A 41 14.25 1.40 10.49
C ASP A 41 13.62 0.02 10.71
N PHE A 42 12.81 -0.41 9.77
CA PHE A 42 12.23 -1.74 9.68
C PHE A 42 12.68 -2.40 8.38
N THR A 43 13.33 -3.56 8.49
CA THR A 43 13.87 -4.30 7.34
C THR A 43 13.37 -5.74 7.36
N ILE A 44 12.94 -6.24 6.19
CA ILE A 44 12.65 -7.66 5.94
C ILE A 44 13.61 -8.13 4.83
N ASP A 45 14.58 -8.96 5.22
CA ASP A 45 15.56 -9.51 4.26
C ASP A 45 14.88 -10.46 3.27
N THR A 46 15.51 -10.64 2.11
CA THR A 46 15.10 -11.61 1.09
C THR A 46 14.87 -13.01 1.68
N ASP A 47 13.89 -13.73 1.17
CA ASP A 47 13.47 -15.08 1.62
C ASP A 47 12.85 -15.15 3.03
N VAL A 48 12.68 -14.05 3.73
CA VAL A 48 12.00 -13.98 5.04
C VAL A 48 10.56 -13.52 4.85
N THR A 49 9.65 -14.11 5.62
CA THR A 49 8.26 -13.65 5.72
C THR A 49 8.00 -13.09 7.10
N ILE A 50 7.45 -11.88 7.19
CA ILE A 50 6.76 -11.42 8.41
C ILE A 50 5.27 -11.68 8.27
N ALA A 51 4.69 -12.37 9.23
CA ALA A 51 3.25 -12.55 9.37
C ALA A 51 2.75 -11.66 10.51
N MET A 52 1.89 -10.69 10.18
CA MET A 52 1.27 -9.83 11.20
C MET A 52 0.20 -10.56 11.99
N ASP A 53 -0.42 -11.58 11.39
CA ASP A 53 -1.52 -12.36 11.98
C ASP A 53 -2.66 -11.43 12.44
N THR A 54 -2.99 -11.40 13.71
CA THR A 54 -4.06 -10.55 14.28
C THR A 54 -3.54 -9.29 14.96
N HIS A 55 -2.31 -8.87 14.66
CA HIS A 55 -1.60 -7.79 15.35
C HIS A 55 -1.33 -6.57 14.47
N LEU A 56 -1.15 -5.42 15.12
CA LEU A 56 -0.77 -4.17 14.45
C LEU A 56 0.75 -4.07 14.31
N LEU A 57 1.20 -3.54 13.19
CA LEU A 57 2.57 -3.10 13.00
C LEU A 57 2.57 -1.62 12.62
N THR A 58 3.33 -0.82 13.38
CA THR A 58 3.55 0.60 13.08
C THR A 58 5.04 0.84 12.89
N VAL A 59 5.43 1.44 11.77
CA VAL A 59 6.79 1.85 11.47
C VAL A 59 6.82 3.37 11.30
N THR A 60 7.66 4.06 12.09
CA THR A 60 7.62 5.53 12.12
C THR A 60 8.56 6.19 11.12
N ASN A 61 9.62 5.51 10.66
CA ASN A 61 10.61 6.09 9.76
C ASN A 61 10.76 5.27 8.48
N VAL A 62 11.84 4.55 8.27
CA VAL A 62 12.09 3.84 7.01
C VAL A 62 11.59 2.40 7.07
N THR A 63 10.91 1.98 6.01
CA THR A 63 10.53 0.59 5.77
C THR A 63 11.22 0.09 4.51
N ASP A 64 11.88 -1.07 4.61
CA ASP A 64 12.61 -1.74 3.55
C ASP A 64 12.18 -3.22 3.51
N ILE A 65 11.53 -3.63 2.43
CA ILE A 65 10.92 -4.95 2.28
C ILE A 65 11.52 -5.66 1.06
N ASP A 66 12.56 -6.47 1.28
CA ASP A 66 13.10 -7.37 0.25
C ASP A 66 12.44 -8.75 0.28
N GLY A 67 11.86 -9.12 1.42
CA GLY A 67 11.15 -10.36 1.64
C GLY A 67 9.63 -10.24 1.46
N THR A 68 8.87 -10.89 2.33
CA THR A 68 7.41 -10.84 2.30
C THR A 68 6.83 -10.27 3.59
N LEU A 69 5.92 -9.32 3.48
CA LEU A 69 5.10 -8.86 4.59
C LEU A 69 3.64 -9.28 4.37
N ALA A 70 3.13 -10.15 5.22
CA ALA A 70 1.75 -10.62 5.17
C ALA A 70 0.88 -9.82 6.15
N VAL A 71 0.06 -8.93 5.59
CA VAL A 71 -0.95 -8.15 6.30
C VAL A 71 -2.28 -8.89 6.22
N ALA A 72 -2.67 -9.53 7.31
CA ALA A 72 -3.90 -10.36 7.33
C ALA A 72 -5.17 -9.48 7.35
N ASP A 73 -5.74 -9.26 8.52
CA ASP A 73 -7.00 -8.51 8.70
C ASP A 73 -6.85 -7.29 9.64
N ASN A 74 -5.60 -6.89 9.89
CA ASN A 74 -5.26 -5.72 10.72
C ASN A 74 -4.59 -4.60 9.91
N THR A 75 -4.10 -3.59 10.63
CA THR A 75 -3.48 -2.42 10.00
C THR A 75 -1.95 -2.46 10.13
N LEU A 76 -1.29 -2.29 8.99
CA LEU A 76 0.09 -1.89 8.87
C LEU A 76 0.14 -0.38 8.67
N THR A 77 0.80 0.34 9.56
CA THR A 77 0.99 1.80 9.42
C THR A 77 2.45 2.09 9.11
N LEU A 78 2.70 2.78 8.02
CA LEU A 78 4.01 3.20 7.53
C LEU A 78 4.05 4.73 7.51
N ASP A 79 4.55 5.33 8.60
CA ASP A 79 4.56 6.80 8.75
C ASP A 79 5.72 7.46 7.97
N GLY A 80 6.76 6.70 7.64
CA GLY A 80 7.89 7.18 6.85
C GLY A 80 7.98 6.53 5.47
N THR A 81 9.09 6.77 4.79
CA THR A 81 9.32 6.26 3.43
C THR A 81 9.33 4.75 3.37
N SER A 82 8.72 4.18 2.35
CA SER A 82 8.62 2.74 2.14
C SER A 82 9.22 2.35 0.80
N ASP A 83 10.16 1.41 0.85
CA ASP A 83 10.78 0.75 -0.30
C ASP A 83 10.41 -0.72 -0.27
N VAL A 84 9.80 -1.20 -1.36
CA VAL A 84 9.27 -2.57 -1.47
C VAL A 84 9.85 -3.22 -2.73
N ASP A 85 10.94 -3.93 -2.58
CA ASP A 85 11.52 -4.78 -3.64
C ASP A 85 11.00 -6.24 -3.56
N GLY A 86 10.40 -6.59 -2.42
CA GLY A 86 9.77 -7.89 -2.17
C GLY A 86 8.26 -7.91 -2.38
N THR A 87 7.52 -8.50 -1.46
CA THR A 87 6.07 -8.67 -1.60
C THR A 87 5.31 -8.17 -0.37
N ILE A 88 4.27 -7.38 -0.57
CA ILE A 88 3.22 -7.15 0.43
C ILE A 88 1.98 -7.93 0.04
N THR A 89 1.47 -8.79 0.93
CA THR A 89 0.17 -9.48 0.75
C THR A 89 -0.85 -8.90 1.71
N ILE A 90 -2.02 -8.50 1.19
CA ILE A 90 -3.10 -7.87 1.94
C ILE A 90 -4.34 -8.74 1.81
N SER A 91 -4.90 -9.19 2.94
CA SER A 91 -6.18 -9.91 2.94
C SER A 91 -7.35 -8.93 3.10
N THR A 92 -7.98 -8.86 4.25
CA THR A 92 -9.03 -7.87 4.55
C THR A 92 -8.49 -6.66 5.32
N GLY A 93 -7.21 -6.65 5.63
CA GLY A 93 -6.55 -5.59 6.38
C GLY A 93 -6.25 -4.33 5.56
N THR A 94 -5.51 -3.44 6.18
CA THR A 94 -5.12 -2.15 5.58
C THR A 94 -3.62 -1.94 5.66
N VAL A 95 -3.02 -1.53 4.57
CA VAL A 95 -1.71 -0.88 4.55
C VAL A 95 -1.94 0.62 4.45
N ASP A 96 -1.43 1.38 5.41
CA ASP A 96 -1.59 2.82 5.54
C ASP A 96 -0.22 3.49 5.39
N ALA A 97 0.10 3.95 4.17
CA ALA A 97 1.38 4.53 3.80
C ALA A 97 1.27 6.07 3.81
N ASN A 98 1.84 6.68 4.85
CA ASN A 98 1.69 8.11 5.15
C ASN A 98 2.77 9.00 4.52
N ASP A 99 3.85 8.42 3.97
CA ASP A 99 4.92 9.13 3.25
C ASP A 99 5.15 8.47 1.87
N THR A 100 6.28 8.74 1.25
CA THR A 100 6.61 8.22 -0.07
C THR A 100 6.58 6.69 -0.10
N PHE A 101 5.85 6.15 -1.06
CA PHE A 101 5.72 4.73 -1.31
C PHE A 101 6.35 4.38 -2.67
N ASP A 102 7.30 3.47 -2.65
CA ASP A 102 8.00 2.95 -3.83
C ASP A 102 7.99 1.41 -3.81
N ALA A 103 7.43 0.81 -4.83
CA ALA A 103 7.44 -0.63 -5.04
C ALA A 103 7.99 -1.01 -6.44
N THR A 104 8.96 -0.24 -6.94
CA THR A 104 9.47 -0.35 -8.32
C THR A 104 9.80 -1.78 -8.77
N ASN A 105 10.36 -2.62 -7.90
CA ASN A 105 10.64 -4.03 -8.21
C ASN A 105 9.74 -5.01 -7.43
N GLY A 106 8.84 -4.47 -6.64
CA GLY A 106 8.02 -5.22 -5.71
C GLY A 106 6.72 -5.74 -6.27
N THR A 107 5.97 -6.39 -5.42
CA THR A 107 4.65 -6.93 -5.73
C THR A 107 3.68 -6.61 -4.61
N ILE A 108 2.53 -6.04 -4.95
CA ILE A 108 1.40 -5.84 -4.05
C ILE A 108 0.29 -6.81 -4.42
N THR A 109 -0.01 -7.75 -3.52
CA THR A 109 -1.03 -8.78 -3.78
C THR A 109 -2.20 -8.63 -2.81
N PHE A 110 -3.38 -8.35 -3.34
CA PHE A 110 -4.61 -8.47 -2.59
C PHE A 110 -5.14 -9.90 -2.70
N THR A 111 -5.34 -10.57 -1.56
CA THR A 111 -5.94 -11.90 -1.50
C THR A 111 -7.42 -11.87 -1.14
N ASP A 112 -7.92 -10.72 -0.70
CA ASP A 112 -9.32 -10.43 -0.39
C ASP A 112 -9.55 -8.89 -0.45
N ALA A 113 -10.68 -8.39 0.05
CA ALA A 113 -11.12 -7.00 -0.02
C ALA A 113 -10.40 -6.06 0.97
N GLY A 114 -9.07 -6.08 0.99
CA GLY A 114 -8.26 -5.16 1.80
C GLY A 114 -8.01 -3.82 1.14
N ASN A 115 -7.28 -2.94 1.83
CA ASN A 115 -7.00 -1.59 1.38
C ASN A 115 -5.50 -1.28 1.36
N LEU A 116 -5.08 -0.50 0.37
CA LEU A 116 -3.80 0.20 0.33
C LEU A 116 -4.09 1.70 0.29
N ASN A 117 -3.86 2.39 1.40
CA ASN A 117 -4.02 3.82 1.52
C ASN A 117 -2.68 4.50 1.24
N LEU A 118 -2.68 5.50 0.37
CA LEU A 118 -1.51 6.22 -0.10
C LEU A 118 -1.73 7.72 0.14
N PHE A 119 -1.10 8.25 1.19
CA PHE A 119 -1.31 9.64 1.59
C PHE A 119 -0.37 10.63 0.90
N SER A 120 0.81 10.21 0.48
CA SER A 120 1.85 11.07 -0.07
C SER A 120 2.21 10.70 -1.52
N THR A 121 3.48 10.79 -1.87
CA THR A 121 3.97 10.50 -3.22
C THR A 121 4.03 9.00 -3.46
N VAL A 122 3.53 8.57 -4.61
CA VAL A 122 3.70 7.20 -5.12
C VAL A 122 4.70 7.24 -6.26
N THR A 123 5.84 6.59 -6.08
CA THR A 123 6.88 6.48 -7.12
C THR A 123 6.50 5.38 -8.11
N ASP A 124 6.15 4.20 -7.59
CA ASP A 124 5.74 3.04 -8.35
C ASP A 124 4.89 2.11 -7.47
N LEU A 125 3.99 1.34 -8.05
CA LEU A 125 3.21 0.29 -7.39
C LEU A 125 3.73 -1.11 -7.70
N GLY A 126 4.79 -1.23 -8.51
CA GLY A 126 5.37 -2.50 -8.90
C GLY A 126 4.40 -3.37 -9.69
N THR A 127 4.29 -4.63 -9.31
CA THR A 127 3.24 -5.52 -9.82
C THR A 127 2.04 -5.49 -8.88
N LEU A 128 0.99 -4.79 -9.28
CA LEU A 128 -0.27 -4.72 -8.53
C LEU A 128 -1.21 -5.83 -8.97
N SER A 129 -1.79 -6.59 -8.02
CA SER A 129 -2.84 -7.55 -8.35
C SER A 129 -4.15 -6.84 -8.71
N ASP A 130 -4.81 -7.32 -9.76
CA ASP A 130 -6.02 -6.73 -10.33
C ASP A 130 -7.33 -7.50 -9.98
N ASN A 131 -7.29 -8.36 -8.94
CA ASN A 131 -8.39 -9.26 -8.65
C ASN A 131 -9.25 -8.86 -7.45
N PHE A 132 -8.69 -8.16 -6.49
CA PHE A 132 -9.34 -7.77 -5.24
C PHE A 132 -8.72 -6.49 -4.70
N GLY A 133 -9.33 -5.96 -3.64
CA GLY A 133 -8.81 -4.84 -2.87
C GLY A 133 -9.06 -3.48 -3.50
N THR A 134 -8.78 -2.47 -2.71
CA THR A 134 -8.95 -1.07 -3.10
C THR A 134 -7.65 -0.31 -2.86
N VAL A 135 -7.19 0.42 -3.87
CA VAL A 135 -6.14 1.43 -3.69
C VAL A 135 -6.81 2.78 -3.49
N ILE A 136 -6.39 3.49 -2.45
CA ILE A 136 -7.00 4.75 -2.01
C ILE A 136 -5.92 5.83 -2.00
N TYR A 137 -6.10 6.84 -2.83
CA TYR A 137 -5.27 8.06 -2.80
C TYR A 137 -5.97 9.07 -1.90
N ASP A 138 -5.52 9.21 -0.65
CA ASP A 138 -6.20 9.99 0.39
C ASP A 138 -5.46 11.25 0.85
N GLY A 139 -4.32 11.58 0.25
CA GLY A 139 -3.63 12.87 0.45
C GLY A 139 -4.41 14.04 -0.17
N ILE A 140 -3.88 15.26 -0.08
CA ILE A 140 -4.57 16.46 -0.61
C ILE A 140 -4.44 16.50 -2.13
N ASP A 141 -3.24 16.80 -2.65
CA ASP A 141 -2.96 16.81 -4.09
C ASP A 141 -1.98 15.67 -4.39
N GLN A 142 -2.36 14.76 -5.28
CA GLN A 142 -1.56 13.58 -5.58
C GLN A 142 -1.61 13.27 -7.07
N THR A 143 -0.55 12.58 -7.54
CA THR A 143 -0.57 11.93 -8.84
C THR A 143 -1.03 10.49 -8.65
N VAL A 144 -2.09 10.10 -9.36
CA VAL A 144 -2.52 8.70 -9.45
C VAL A 144 -1.57 7.97 -10.39
N PHE A 145 -0.90 6.95 -9.90
CA PHE A 145 0.03 6.16 -10.71
C PHE A 145 -0.73 5.44 -11.84
N SER A 146 -0.10 5.31 -13.01
CA SER A 146 -0.69 4.66 -14.18
C SER A 146 -0.67 3.14 -14.00
N ASP A 147 -1.82 2.54 -13.77
CA ASP A 147 -1.93 1.10 -13.54
C ASP A 147 -3.34 0.57 -13.85
N ILE A 148 -3.52 -0.76 -13.66
CA ILE A 148 -4.80 -1.44 -13.65
C ILE A 148 -5.17 -1.73 -12.19
N TYR A 149 -6.17 -1.02 -11.69
CA TYR A 149 -6.71 -1.19 -10.35
C TYR A 149 -7.92 -2.12 -10.38
N TYR A 150 -8.08 -2.99 -9.36
CA TYR A 150 -9.36 -3.65 -9.15
C TYR A 150 -10.41 -2.62 -8.74
N SER A 151 -10.24 -1.97 -7.60
CA SER A 151 -11.01 -0.78 -7.22
C SER A 151 -10.08 0.39 -6.89
N LEU A 152 -10.50 1.60 -7.23
CA LEU A 152 -9.76 2.84 -6.99
C LEU A 152 -10.64 3.85 -6.28
N THR A 153 -10.13 4.43 -5.20
CA THR A 153 -10.78 5.55 -4.52
C THR A 153 -9.89 6.79 -4.57
N ALA A 154 -10.42 7.86 -5.11
CA ALA A 154 -9.88 9.20 -4.93
C ALA A 154 -10.51 9.76 -3.66
N GLY A 155 -9.83 9.60 -2.54
CA GLY A 155 -10.32 9.89 -1.21
C GLY A 155 -9.63 11.07 -0.55
N GLY A 156 -9.85 11.19 0.76
CA GLY A 156 -9.34 12.26 1.59
C GLY A 156 -10.33 13.39 1.82
N SER A 157 -9.89 14.47 2.44
CA SER A 157 -10.77 15.57 2.81
C SER A 157 -11.04 16.58 1.69
N SER A 158 -10.14 16.67 0.71
CA SER A 158 -10.22 17.57 -0.46
C SER A 158 -9.01 17.37 -1.37
N GLY A 159 -8.97 18.06 -2.50
CA GLY A 159 -7.78 18.17 -3.36
C GLY A 159 -7.94 17.56 -4.74
N ILE A 160 -6.85 17.57 -5.51
CA ILE A 160 -6.84 17.12 -6.90
C ILE A 160 -5.97 15.88 -7.03
N LYS A 161 -6.57 14.81 -7.56
CA LYS A 161 -5.88 13.59 -7.96
C LYS A 161 -5.66 13.65 -9.48
N THR A 162 -4.45 13.97 -9.91
CA THR A 162 -4.12 14.07 -11.34
C THR A 162 -3.64 12.72 -11.85
N LEU A 163 -4.17 12.23 -12.96
CA LEU A 163 -3.69 10.99 -13.55
C LEU A 163 -2.25 11.19 -14.06
N GLY A 164 -1.33 10.31 -13.65
CA GLY A 164 0.06 10.32 -14.12
C GLY A 164 0.28 9.58 -15.44
N GLY A 165 -0.74 8.91 -15.93
CA GLY A 165 -0.81 8.15 -17.17
C GLY A 165 -2.19 7.54 -17.35
N ASP A 166 -2.35 6.64 -18.31
CA ASP A 166 -3.61 5.95 -18.52
C ASP A 166 -3.94 5.04 -17.33
N VAL A 167 -5.18 5.09 -16.86
CA VAL A 167 -5.67 4.34 -15.70
C VAL A 167 -6.86 3.47 -16.10
N THR A 168 -6.82 2.22 -15.67
CA THR A 168 -7.96 1.29 -15.80
C THR A 168 -8.45 0.88 -14.42
N VAL A 169 -9.76 0.93 -14.19
CA VAL A 169 -10.42 0.43 -12.99
C VAL A 169 -11.36 -0.71 -13.39
N ALA A 170 -11.02 -1.92 -12.97
CA ALA A 170 -11.73 -3.13 -13.38
C ALA A 170 -13.07 -3.33 -12.66
N ASN A 171 -13.22 -2.78 -11.46
CA ASN A 171 -14.43 -2.86 -10.65
C ASN A 171 -14.94 -1.46 -10.30
N ASP A 172 -14.72 -0.94 -9.11
CA ASP A 172 -15.37 0.26 -8.64
C ASP A 172 -14.42 1.47 -8.62
N LEU A 173 -14.85 2.59 -9.21
CA LEU A 173 -14.23 3.90 -9.04
C LEU A 173 -15.08 4.74 -8.08
N THR A 174 -14.47 5.25 -7.01
CA THR A 174 -15.09 6.19 -6.10
C THR A 174 -14.33 7.53 -6.11
N ILE A 175 -15.06 8.64 -6.17
CA ILE A 175 -14.51 9.99 -5.99
C ILE A 175 -15.27 10.64 -4.83
N ASP A 176 -14.59 10.80 -3.69
CA ASP A 176 -15.18 11.36 -2.49
C ASP A 176 -15.58 12.83 -2.66
N THR A 177 -16.51 13.29 -1.82
CA THR A 177 -16.93 14.69 -1.76
C THR A 177 -15.73 15.63 -1.60
N ASP A 178 -15.74 16.76 -2.32
CA ASP A 178 -14.68 17.78 -2.34
C ASP A 178 -13.34 17.32 -2.97
N VAL A 179 -13.28 16.11 -3.54
CA VAL A 179 -12.13 15.60 -4.29
C VAL A 179 -12.37 15.74 -5.80
N THR A 180 -11.31 16.03 -6.55
CA THR A 180 -11.35 16.09 -8.01
C THR A 180 -10.38 15.08 -8.60
N ILE A 181 -10.82 14.20 -9.50
CA ILE A 181 -9.92 13.52 -10.44
C ILE A 181 -9.75 14.41 -11.68
N ALA A 182 -8.50 14.79 -11.98
CA ALA A 182 -8.13 15.47 -13.21
C ALA A 182 -7.49 14.47 -14.18
N MET A 183 -8.14 14.21 -15.31
CA MET A 183 -7.63 13.26 -16.31
C MET A 183 -6.45 13.82 -17.09
N ASP A 184 -6.33 15.16 -17.16
CA ASP A 184 -5.31 15.88 -17.92
C ASP A 184 -5.28 15.42 -19.40
N THR A 185 -4.26 14.67 -19.84
CA THR A 185 -4.13 14.15 -21.21
C THR A 185 -4.19 12.60 -21.24
N HIS A 186 -4.78 12.00 -20.24
CA HIS A 186 -4.77 10.55 -20.04
C HIS A 186 -6.16 9.93 -20.12
N LEU A 187 -6.19 8.65 -20.49
CA LEU A 187 -7.42 7.87 -20.56
C LEU A 187 -7.78 7.32 -19.18
N LEU A 188 -9.03 7.45 -18.78
CA LEU A 188 -9.62 6.75 -17.66
C LEU A 188 -10.67 5.75 -18.19
N THR A 189 -10.46 4.46 -17.89
CA THR A 189 -11.41 3.39 -18.23
C THR A 189 -11.95 2.79 -16.93
N VAL A 190 -13.26 2.78 -16.76
CA VAL A 190 -13.94 2.13 -15.64
C VAL A 190 -14.89 1.07 -16.20
N THR A 191 -14.78 -0.16 -15.70
CA THR A 191 -15.51 -1.30 -16.31
C THR A 191 -16.83 -1.60 -15.62
N ASN A 192 -17.02 -1.22 -14.36
CA ASN A 192 -18.21 -1.60 -13.59
C ASN A 192 -18.91 -0.39 -12.96
N VAL A 193 -18.74 -0.13 -11.68
CA VAL A 193 -19.47 0.93 -10.98
C VAL A 193 -18.61 2.19 -10.83
N THR A 194 -19.26 3.34 -11.02
CA THR A 194 -18.62 4.64 -10.76
C THR A 194 -19.50 5.42 -9.79
N ASP A 195 -18.93 5.77 -8.63
CA ASP A 195 -19.56 6.61 -7.62
C ASP A 195 -18.83 7.95 -7.54
N ILE A 196 -19.50 9.01 -7.95
CA ILE A 196 -18.88 10.35 -8.03
C ILE A 196 -19.68 11.30 -7.14
N ASP A 197 -19.24 11.46 -5.89
CA ASP A 197 -19.70 12.51 -4.99
C ASP A 197 -18.89 13.81 -5.15
N GLY A 198 -17.68 13.68 -5.71
CA GLY A 198 -16.77 14.77 -6.02
C GLY A 198 -16.86 15.25 -7.47
N THR A 199 -15.71 15.44 -8.10
CA THR A 199 -15.61 15.93 -9.48
C THR A 199 -14.71 15.05 -10.33
N LEU A 200 -15.18 14.70 -11.53
CA LEU A 200 -14.33 14.14 -12.58
C LEU A 200 -14.12 15.20 -13.68
N ALA A 201 -12.91 15.73 -13.78
CA ALA A 201 -12.53 16.75 -14.76
C ALA A 201 -11.92 16.09 -16.02
N VAL A 202 -12.72 16.05 -17.09
CA VAL A 202 -12.35 15.49 -18.40
C VAL A 202 -11.89 16.63 -19.29
N ALA A 203 -10.58 16.77 -19.51
CA ALA A 203 -9.98 17.93 -20.20
C ALA A 203 -9.85 17.78 -21.74
N GLY A 204 -10.61 16.91 -22.35
CA GLY A 204 -10.59 16.71 -23.80
C GLY A 204 -10.19 15.31 -24.25
N ASP A 205 -9.98 14.43 -23.30
CA ASP A 205 -9.73 13.01 -23.54
C ASP A 205 -10.96 12.13 -23.32
N THR A 206 -10.80 10.82 -23.42
CA THR A 206 -11.93 9.91 -23.44
C THR A 206 -12.13 9.28 -22.06
N LEU A 207 -13.31 9.46 -21.49
CA LEU A 207 -13.83 8.64 -20.41
C LEU A 207 -14.57 7.45 -21.02
N THR A 208 -14.22 6.24 -20.63
CA THR A 208 -14.98 5.04 -20.94
C THR A 208 -15.59 4.47 -19.65
N VAL A 209 -16.89 4.29 -19.61
CA VAL A 209 -17.66 3.77 -18.46
C VAL A 209 -18.51 2.61 -18.92
#